data_58906e6ccf6430f44af4f4fe2928ca3a
#
_entry.id   58906e6ccf6430f44af4f4fe2928ca3a
#
_cell.length_a   1.000
_cell.length_b   1.000
_cell.length_c   1.000
_cell.angle_alpha   90.00
_cell.angle_beta   90.00
_cell.angle_gamma   90.00
#
_symmetry.space_group_name_H-M   'P 1'
#
loop_
_entity.id
_entity.type
_entity.pdbx_description
1 polymer ?
#
loop_
_entity_poly.entity_id
_entity_poly.type
_entity_poly.pdbx_seq_one_letter_code
_entity_poly.pdbx_strand_id
1 'polypeptide(L)'
;MSLAPLLLLVVMGAAGCVYYNGMWSAEQLAKQARRADQRGSTFDARSLWARAAVKAESVVAQHPRSRWAESALVLQGEGLARSGACDRAAVPLGAAARAVRSEALRERALLALAECTLAGNASATAARQVAGVTKSRDARRRSQAAFLTGRAAELAGDYGSAAEWYGRSTQPAAPAARARVLLAAGRAPEALALLDTLAGRRVRADDWGPLLDDVAHSAGPDTASRTLDGLLASGGKHLPAGVRGRLLLADGDRLFAAGRAPAAGARYAQIVGLMPDSLEGLEARVRAVRVLAAQADSVADLVALRARLGQLVQSTPTADARALEALFRHVLDAADVQEGGQFRTAELVRDSLVAPHLAGRLFVGFAQAHPGSPFAPKAMVAALALLPSARDSLVAALDARYPASPYTLALRGGDSPAFAAAEDVLARSLGVEEEVLREPALLARVAPPIPGPRGPTLDPPIGAAAVGRAAAAGPARPRPGQREDEPPRRPRPEGRPAASPRDSL
;
A
#
# COMPACT_ATOMS: atom_id res chain seq x y z
N MET A 1 60.77 -43.81 -22.69
CA MET A 1 60.31 -42.56 -21.96
C MET A 1 58.82 -42.65 -21.77
N SER A 2 58.35 -42.73 -20.53
CA SER A 2 56.92 -42.97 -20.23
C SER A 2 56.11 -41.65 -20.42
N LEU A 3 55.09 -41.70 -21.27
CA LEU A 3 54.13 -40.62 -21.54
C LEU A 3 53.16 -40.36 -20.37
N ALA A 4 53.17 -41.21 -19.33
CA ALA A 4 52.26 -41.13 -18.18
C ALA A 4 52.34 -39.81 -17.38
N PRO A 5 53.48 -39.21 -17.07
CA PRO A 5 53.53 -37.95 -16.30
C PRO A 5 53.01 -36.74 -17.09
N LEU A 6 53.12 -36.75 -18.42
CA LEU A 6 52.62 -35.65 -19.26
C LEU A 6 51.07 -35.69 -19.35
N LEU A 7 50.49 -36.91 -19.43
CA LEU A 7 49.03 -37.11 -19.42
C LEU A 7 48.41 -36.68 -18.09
N LEU A 8 49.08 -36.93 -16.96
CA LEU A 8 48.60 -36.54 -15.62
C LEU A 8 48.64 -35.03 -15.44
N LEU A 9 49.65 -34.32 -15.97
CA LEU A 9 49.73 -32.87 -15.94
C LEU A 9 48.64 -32.17 -16.79
N VAL A 10 48.31 -32.74 -17.97
CA VAL A 10 47.25 -32.21 -18.84
C VAL A 10 45.87 -32.41 -18.21
N VAL A 11 45.62 -33.54 -17.57
CA VAL A 11 44.36 -33.82 -16.88
C VAL A 11 44.15 -32.93 -15.66
N MET A 12 45.24 -32.65 -14.87
CA MET A 12 45.18 -31.72 -13.74
C MET A 12 45.02 -30.26 -14.20
N GLY A 13 45.59 -29.86 -15.32
CA GLY A 13 45.39 -28.53 -15.91
C GLY A 13 43.98 -28.33 -16.43
N ALA A 14 43.40 -29.31 -17.10
CA ALA A 14 42.03 -29.26 -17.60
C ALA A 14 40.98 -29.20 -16.48
N ALA A 15 41.18 -29.95 -15.40
CA ALA A 15 40.29 -29.90 -14.22
C ALA A 15 40.34 -28.54 -13.51
N GLY A 16 41.48 -27.87 -13.42
CA GLY A 16 41.65 -26.54 -12.87
C GLY A 16 40.92 -25.44 -13.67
N CYS A 17 40.90 -25.56 -15.00
CA CYS A 17 40.21 -24.62 -15.89
C CYS A 17 38.70 -24.73 -15.82
N VAL A 18 38.15 -25.93 -15.73
CA VAL A 18 36.70 -26.15 -15.71
C VAL A 18 36.05 -25.58 -14.45
N TYR A 19 36.67 -25.74 -13.30
CA TYR A 19 36.13 -25.22 -12.06
C TYR A 19 36.32 -23.70 -11.92
N TYR A 20 37.43 -23.15 -12.42
CA TYR A 20 37.65 -21.71 -12.50
C TYR A 20 36.53 -21.05 -13.33
N ASN A 21 36.16 -21.62 -14.43
CA ASN A 21 35.05 -21.17 -15.26
C ASN A 21 33.69 -21.21 -14.52
N GLY A 22 33.45 -22.21 -13.66
CA GLY A 22 32.24 -22.32 -12.84
C GLY A 22 32.11 -21.16 -11.85
N MET A 23 33.17 -20.90 -11.07
CA MET A 23 33.18 -19.79 -10.09
C MET A 23 33.17 -18.43 -10.78
N TRP A 24 33.95 -18.25 -11.83
CA TRP A 24 33.97 -17.02 -12.62
C TRP A 24 32.58 -16.72 -13.20
N SER A 25 31.88 -17.72 -13.75
CA SER A 25 30.53 -17.56 -14.29
C SER A 25 29.54 -17.16 -13.20
N ALA A 26 29.62 -17.77 -12.00
CA ALA A 26 28.79 -17.39 -10.86
C ALA A 26 28.99 -15.93 -10.42
N GLU A 27 30.26 -15.50 -10.36
CA GLU A 27 30.62 -14.11 -10.02
C GLU A 27 30.15 -13.10 -11.07
N GLN A 28 30.27 -13.43 -12.37
CA GLN A 28 29.79 -12.57 -13.45
C GLN A 28 28.26 -12.41 -13.39
N LEU A 29 27.52 -13.51 -13.17
CA LEU A 29 26.08 -13.44 -12.98
C LEU A 29 25.71 -12.58 -11.77
N ALA A 30 26.39 -12.75 -10.64
CA ALA A 30 26.17 -11.93 -9.45
C ALA A 30 26.51 -10.43 -9.69
N LYS A 31 27.54 -10.14 -10.49
CA LYS A 31 27.86 -8.75 -10.90
C LYS A 31 26.78 -8.15 -11.80
N GLN A 32 26.25 -8.92 -12.74
CA GLN A 32 25.13 -8.50 -13.58
C GLN A 32 23.86 -8.29 -12.75
N ALA A 33 23.57 -9.18 -11.80
CA ALA A 33 22.45 -9.07 -10.88
C ALA A 33 22.51 -7.77 -10.05
N ARG A 34 23.66 -7.44 -9.47
CA ARG A 34 23.87 -6.17 -8.74
C ARG A 34 23.63 -4.94 -9.61
N ARG A 35 24.05 -4.99 -10.89
CA ARG A 35 23.78 -3.90 -11.85
C ARG A 35 22.29 -3.78 -12.18
N ALA A 36 21.56 -4.91 -12.29
CA ALA A 36 20.13 -4.92 -12.50
C ALA A 36 19.39 -4.36 -11.27
N ASP A 37 19.78 -4.74 -10.04
CA ASP A 37 19.28 -4.16 -8.79
C ASP A 37 19.47 -2.64 -8.76
N GLN A 38 20.65 -2.14 -9.14
CA GLN A 38 20.95 -0.70 -9.17
C GLN A 38 20.07 0.07 -10.17
N ARG A 39 19.66 -0.58 -11.28
CA ARG A 39 18.74 0.00 -12.28
C ARG A 39 17.27 -0.14 -11.91
N GLY A 40 16.93 -0.83 -10.82
CA GLY A 40 15.56 -1.11 -10.43
C GLY A 40 14.89 -2.26 -11.19
N SER A 41 15.63 -3.02 -12.01
CA SER A 41 15.11 -4.19 -12.74
C SER A 41 15.03 -5.41 -11.81
N THR A 42 14.05 -5.40 -10.90
CA THR A 42 13.94 -6.42 -9.84
C THR A 42 13.73 -7.84 -10.36
N PHE A 43 12.98 -8.02 -11.44
CA PHE A 43 12.76 -9.32 -12.05
C PHE A 43 14.05 -9.90 -12.64
N ASP A 44 14.77 -9.09 -13.43
CA ASP A 44 16.04 -9.52 -14.03
C ASP A 44 17.08 -9.81 -12.94
N ALA A 45 17.16 -8.97 -11.93
CA ALA A 45 18.05 -9.15 -10.80
C ALA A 45 17.82 -10.48 -10.09
N ARG A 46 16.56 -10.82 -9.77
CA ARG A 46 16.19 -12.10 -9.14
C ARG A 46 16.56 -13.29 -9.98
N SER A 47 16.28 -13.23 -11.29
CA SER A 47 16.66 -14.29 -12.24
C SER A 47 18.18 -14.51 -12.30
N LEU A 48 18.95 -13.43 -12.38
CA LEU A 48 20.41 -13.50 -12.42
C LEU A 48 21.00 -14.01 -11.10
N TRP A 49 20.44 -13.60 -9.95
CA TRP A 49 20.83 -14.11 -8.63
C TRP A 49 20.55 -15.61 -8.49
N ALA A 50 19.38 -16.09 -8.94
CA ALA A 50 19.06 -17.53 -8.94
C ALA A 50 20.06 -18.32 -9.78
N ARG A 51 20.39 -17.84 -10.99
CA ARG A 51 21.38 -18.48 -11.86
C ARG A 51 22.79 -18.46 -11.25
N ALA A 52 23.17 -17.37 -10.57
CA ALA A 52 24.46 -17.28 -9.84
C ALA A 52 24.50 -18.33 -8.72
N ALA A 53 23.42 -18.51 -7.97
CA ALA A 53 23.30 -19.53 -6.92
C ALA A 53 23.51 -20.95 -7.45
N VAL A 54 22.86 -21.32 -8.56
CA VAL A 54 23.00 -22.66 -9.18
C VAL A 54 24.44 -22.91 -9.63
N LYS A 55 25.12 -21.90 -10.22
CA LYS A 55 26.52 -22.06 -10.62
C LYS A 55 27.45 -22.19 -9.42
N ALA A 56 27.22 -21.43 -8.35
CA ALA A 56 27.99 -21.53 -7.12
C ALA A 56 27.75 -22.88 -6.41
N GLU A 57 26.52 -23.38 -6.37
CA GLU A 57 26.18 -24.71 -5.85
C GLU A 57 26.93 -25.83 -6.56
N SER A 58 27.00 -25.76 -7.89
CA SER A 58 27.77 -26.74 -8.69
C SER A 58 29.25 -26.74 -8.30
N VAL A 59 29.86 -25.59 -8.00
CA VAL A 59 31.25 -25.52 -7.54
C VAL A 59 31.40 -26.15 -6.15
N VAL A 60 30.48 -25.91 -5.23
CA VAL A 60 30.50 -26.50 -3.89
C VAL A 60 30.37 -28.03 -3.96
N ALA A 61 29.43 -28.51 -4.77
CA ALA A 61 29.15 -29.95 -4.92
C ALA A 61 30.30 -30.73 -5.57
N GLN A 62 30.87 -30.18 -6.65
CA GLN A 62 31.89 -30.88 -7.44
C GLN A 62 33.31 -30.71 -6.87
N HIS A 63 33.60 -29.57 -6.18
CA HIS A 63 34.91 -29.20 -5.70
C HIS A 63 34.93 -28.71 -4.25
N PRO A 64 34.43 -29.52 -3.28
CA PRO A 64 34.23 -29.07 -1.88
C PRO A 64 35.55 -28.75 -1.15
N ARG A 65 36.67 -29.24 -1.61
CA ARG A 65 38.00 -28.98 -1.03
C ARG A 65 38.81 -27.90 -1.77
N SER A 66 38.22 -27.27 -2.77
CA SER A 66 38.91 -26.21 -3.50
C SER A 66 39.04 -24.92 -2.68
N ARG A 67 40.03 -24.11 -3.01
CA ARG A 67 40.23 -22.78 -2.40
C ARG A 67 39.02 -21.84 -2.61
N TRP A 68 38.11 -22.17 -3.54
CA TRP A 68 36.93 -21.37 -3.87
C TRP A 68 35.65 -21.88 -3.20
N ALA A 69 35.69 -23.05 -2.56
CA ALA A 69 34.50 -23.67 -1.98
C ALA A 69 33.80 -22.77 -0.96
N GLU A 70 34.57 -22.08 -0.09
CA GLU A 70 34.01 -21.13 0.89
C GLU A 70 33.33 -19.94 0.19
N SER A 71 33.97 -19.35 -0.83
CA SER A 71 33.39 -18.26 -1.60
C SER A 71 32.15 -18.68 -2.39
N ALA A 72 32.17 -19.88 -2.96
CA ALA A 72 31.06 -20.46 -3.69
C ALA A 72 29.85 -20.72 -2.76
N LEU A 73 30.10 -21.25 -1.55
CA LEU A 73 29.07 -21.50 -0.55
C LEU A 73 28.35 -20.20 -0.12
N VAL A 74 29.12 -19.14 0.12
CA VAL A 74 28.56 -17.82 0.44
C VAL A 74 27.78 -17.25 -0.74
N LEU A 75 28.33 -17.35 -1.97
CA LEU A 75 27.65 -16.84 -3.16
C LEU A 75 26.39 -17.61 -3.50
N GLN A 76 26.35 -18.93 -3.28
CA GLN A 76 25.15 -19.75 -3.36
C GLN A 76 24.06 -19.21 -2.41
N GLY A 77 24.40 -19.02 -1.15
CA GLY A 77 23.46 -18.51 -0.15
C GLY A 77 22.99 -17.08 -0.44
N GLU A 78 23.89 -16.17 -0.81
CA GLU A 78 23.53 -14.80 -1.21
C GLU A 78 22.61 -14.79 -2.44
N GLY A 79 22.91 -15.62 -3.43
CA GLY A 79 22.10 -15.72 -4.64
C GLY A 79 20.70 -16.25 -4.35
N LEU A 80 20.57 -17.28 -3.50
CA LEU A 80 19.28 -17.78 -3.06
C LEU A 80 18.49 -16.72 -2.26
N ALA A 81 19.13 -16.03 -1.31
CA ALA A 81 18.50 -14.98 -0.51
C ALA A 81 17.96 -13.85 -1.41
N ARG A 82 18.78 -13.34 -2.32
CA ARG A 82 18.44 -12.22 -3.21
C ARG A 82 17.46 -12.60 -4.33
N SER A 83 17.37 -13.88 -4.67
CA SER A 83 16.33 -14.38 -5.58
C SER A 83 14.97 -14.60 -4.89
N GLY A 84 14.91 -14.49 -3.57
CA GLY A 84 13.71 -14.69 -2.76
C GLY A 84 13.54 -16.11 -2.22
N ALA A 85 14.50 -17.00 -2.43
CA ALA A 85 14.46 -18.39 -1.96
C ALA A 85 15.08 -18.53 -0.56
N CYS A 86 14.55 -17.77 0.42
CA CYS A 86 15.11 -17.66 1.78
C CYS A 86 15.17 -19.00 2.51
N ASP A 87 14.19 -19.88 2.36
CA ASP A 87 14.17 -21.21 2.97
C ASP A 87 15.37 -22.05 2.52
N ARG A 88 15.69 -21.98 1.23
CA ARG A 88 16.86 -22.67 0.65
C ARG A 88 18.18 -21.99 1.01
N ALA A 89 18.18 -20.66 1.19
CA ALA A 89 19.35 -19.87 1.55
C ALA A 89 19.83 -20.15 2.98
N ALA A 90 18.93 -20.50 3.90
CA ALA A 90 19.23 -20.68 5.31
C ALA A 90 20.31 -21.75 5.56
N VAL A 91 20.30 -22.85 4.82
CA VAL A 91 21.26 -23.96 4.98
C VAL A 91 22.67 -23.54 4.57
N PRO A 92 22.96 -23.09 3.35
CA PRO A 92 24.31 -22.70 2.94
C PRO A 92 24.83 -21.47 3.71
N LEU A 93 23.97 -20.48 4.02
CA LEU A 93 24.39 -19.30 4.79
C LEU A 93 24.69 -19.65 6.25
N GLY A 94 23.88 -20.51 6.86
CA GLY A 94 24.12 -20.99 8.22
C GLY A 94 25.42 -21.82 8.32
N ALA A 95 25.70 -22.67 7.34
CA ALA A 95 26.98 -23.38 7.24
C ALA A 95 28.16 -22.44 7.05
N ALA A 96 28.04 -21.44 6.17
CA ALA A 96 29.08 -20.43 5.93
C ALA A 96 29.35 -19.58 7.17
N ALA A 97 28.32 -19.14 7.88
CA ALA A 97 28.46 -18.35 9.11
C ALA A 97 29.25 -19.07 10.22
N ARG A 98 29.17 -20.43 10.26
CA ARG A 98 29.88 -21.23 11.27
C ARG A 98 31.28 -21.70 10.86
N ALA A 99 31.45 -22.09 9.60
CA ALA A 99 32.61 -22.87 9.17
C ALA A 99 33.62 -22.12 8.30
N VAL A 100 33.23 -21.00 7.66
CA VAL A 100 34.11 -20.23 6.78
C VAL A 100 35.19 -19.56 7.57
N ARG A 101 36.47 -19.69 7.15
CA ARG A 101 37.65 -19.13 7.82
C ARG A 101 37.79 -17.61 7.59
N SER A 102 37.46 -17.17 6.38
CA SER A 102 37.52 -15.74 6.04
C SER A 102 36.46 -14.95 6.79
N GLU A 103 36.85 -14.01 7.63
CA GLU A 103 35.96 -13.08 8.33
C GLU A 103 35.05 -12.33 7.35
N ALA A 104 35.60 -11.86 6.23
CA ALA A 104 34.87 -11.15 5.20
C ALA A 104 33.75 -11.99 4.59
N LEU A 105 33.98 -13.28 4.33
CA LEU A 105 32.97 -14.19 3.81
C LEU A 105 31.92 -14.56 4.87
N ARG A 106 32.34 -14.72 6.12
CA ARG A 106 31.43 -14.99 7.24
C ARG A 106 30.48 -13.81 7.48
N GLU A 107 30.99 -12.58 7.48
CA GLU A 107 30.15 -11.38 7.58
C GLU A 107 29.16 -11.26 6.44
N ARG A 108 29.56 -11.55 5.19
CA ARG A 108 28.64 -11.59 4.04
C ARG A 108 27.53 -12.61 4.23
N ALA A 109 27.88 -13.80 4.71
CA ALA A 109 26.88 -14.85 5.00
C ALA A 109 25.89 -14.41 6.07
N LEU A 110 26.37 -13.79 7.17
CA LEU A 110 25.53 -13.28 8.25
C LEU A 110 24.58 -12.16 7.77
N LEU A 111 25.06 -11.24 6.93
CA LEU A 111 24.23 -10.18 6.34
C LEU A 111 23.12 -10.74 5.48
N ALA A 112 23.43 -11.68 4.58
CA ALA A 112 22.43 -12.31 3.72
C ALA A 112 21.43 -13.17 4.52
N LEU A 113 21.90 -13.85 5.57
CA LEU A 113 21.05 -14.62 6.47
C LEU A 113 20.08 -13.71 7.23
N ALA A 114 20.55 -12.56 7.71
CA ALA A 114 19.72 -11.58 8.39
C ALA A 114 18.66 -10.95 7.47
N GLU A 115 19.00 -10.70 6.20
CA GLU A 115 18.01 -10.26 5.18
C GLU A 115 16.85 -11.24 5.08
N CYS A 116 17.13 -12.55 4.99
CA CYS A 116 16.12 -13.60 4.97
C CYS A 116 15.34 -13.72 6.29
N THR A 117 16.05 -13.60 7.42
CA THR A 117 15.43 -13.67 8.76
C THR A 117 14.44 -12.51 8.96
N LEU A 118 14.77 -11.31 8.45
CA LEU A 118 13.87 -10.15 8.46
C LEU A 118 12.66 -10.33 7.51
N ALA A 119 12.84 -10.99 6.38
CA ALA A 119 11.72 -11.33 5.50
C ALA A 119 10.71 -12.28 6.17
N GLY A 120 11.18 -13.11 7.12
CA GLY A 120 10.35 -13.95 7.98
C GLY A 120 9.88 -13.26 9.28
N ASN A 121 10.00 -11.94 9.41
CA ASN A 121 9.63 -11.15 10.57
C ASN A 121 10.31 -11.52 11.90
N ALA A 122 11.43 -12.26 11.87
CA ALA A 122 12.17 -12.66 13.08
C ALA A 122 13.23 -11.60 13.46
N SER A 123 12.78 -10.39 13.82
CA SER A 123 13.58 -9.19 14.09
C SER A 123 14.71 -9.40 15.10
N ALA A 124 14.39 -9.98 16.28
CA ALA A 124 15.36 -10.22 17.35
C ALA A 124 16.48 -11.17 16.89
N THR A 125 16.18 -12.19 16.09
CA THR A 125 17.18 -13.11 15.56
C THR A 125 18.08 -12.43 14.53
N ALA A 126 17.49 -11.65 13.61
CA ALA A 126 18.25 -10.88 12.64
C ALA A 126 19.23 -9.89 13.30
N ALA A 127 18.78 -9.16 14.31
CA ALA A 127 19.63 -8.25 15.09
C ALA A 127 20.84 -8.98 15.71
N ARG A 128 20.62 -10.15 16.32
CA ARG A 128 21.71 -10.97 16.87
C ARG A 128 22.70 -11.45 15.80
N GLN A 129 22.21 -11.84 14.63
CA GLN A 129 23.06 -12.31 13.52
C GLN A 129 24.04 -11.23 13.04
N VAL A 130 23.61 -9.97 12.96
CA VAL A 130 24.45 -8.88 12.47
C VAL A 130 25.17 -8.08 13.57
N ALA A 131 24.96 -8.37 14.84
CA ALA A 131 25.53 -7.62 15.96
C ALA A 131 27.07 -7.50 15.89
N GLY A 132 27.78 -8.58 15.53
CA GLY A 132 29.22 -8.56 15.30
C GLY A 132 29.62 -7.75 14.08
N VAL A 133 28.81 -7.79 13.02
CA VAL A 133 29.10 -7.14 11.74
C VAL A 133 28.95 -5.61 11.83
N THR A 134 28.17 -5.08 12.79
CA THR A 134 28.09 -3.63 13.06
C THR A 134 29.44 -3.02 13.47
N LYS A 135 30.40 -3.86 13.89
CA LYS A 135 31.77 -3.49 14.27
C LYS A 135 32.82 -3.86 13.19
N SER A 136 32.37 -4.33 12.03
CA SER A 136 33.27 -4.73 10.93
C SER A 136 34.26 -3.64 10.53
N ARG A 137 35.47 -4.05 10.19
CA ARG A 137 36.50 -3.14 9.63
C ARG A 137 36.10 -2.63 8.24
N ASP A 138 35.31 -3.40 7.49
CA ASP A 138 34.80 -3.00 6.19
C ASP A 138 33.59 -2.07 6.34
N ALA A 139 33.76 -0.84 5.84
CA ALA A 139 32.75 0.21 5.97
C ALA A 139 31.42 -0.15 5.29
N ARG A 140 31.43 -0.91 4.16
CA ARG A 140 30.22 -1.32 3.46
C ARG A 140 29.44 -2.35 4.26
N ARG A 141 30.10 -3.39 4.78
CA ARG A 141 29.46 -4.42 5.60
C ARG A 141 28.93 -3.83 6.90
N ARG A 142 29.73 -2.96 7.56
CA ARG A 142 29.29 -2.21 8.74
C ARG A 142 28.02 -1.39 8.48
N SER A 143 27.98 -0.67 7.35
CA SER A 143 26.83 0.12 6.93
C SER A 143 25.60 -0.74 6.63
N GLN A 144 25.78 -1.89 5.94
CA GLN A 144 24.71 -2.82 5.68
C GLN A 144 24.18 -3.45 6.98
N ALA A 145 25.07 -3.82 7.91
CA ALA A 145 24.66 -4.33 9.22
C ALA A 145 23.85 -3.29 10.01
N ALA A 146 24.28 -2.02 9.99
CA ALA A 146 23.53 -0.93 10.62
C ALA A 146 22.12 -0.78 10.00
N PHE A 147 22.01 -0.87 8.68
CA PHE A 147 20.71 -0.83 7.99
C PHE A 147 19.80 -1.98 8.41
N LEU A 148 20.32 -3.21 8.46
CA LEU A 148 19.54 -4.39 8.85
C LEU A 148 19.16 -4.36 10.34
N THR A 149 20.03 -3.83 11.21
CA THR A 149 19.70 -3.60 12.62
C THR A 149 18.59 -2.56 12.76
N GLY A 150 18.63 -1.48 11.97
CA GLY A 150 17.55 -0.49 11.91
C GLY A 150 16.22 -1.11 11.48
N ARG A 151 16.23 -1.95 10.44
CA ARG A 151 15.04 -2.70 10.02
C ARG A 151 14.52 -3.66 11.10
N ALA A 152 15.41 -4.31 11.82
CA ALA A 152 15.02 -5.19 12.92
C ALA A 152 14.34 -4.41 14.05
N ALA A 153 14.87 -3.24 14.41
CA ALA A 153 14.27 -2.35 15.42
C ALA A 153 12.92 -1.79 14.93
N GLU A 154 12.81 -1.38 13.67
CA GLU A 154 11.55 -0.94 13.06
C GLU A 154 10.46 -2.01 13.12
N LEU A 155 10.78 -3.26 12.75
CA LEU A 155 9.84 -4.39 12.83
C LEU A 155 9.46 -4.76 14.29
N ALA A 156 10.32 -4.42 15.24
CA ALA A 156 10.03 -4.58 16.67
C ALA A 156 9.23 -3.41 17.27
N GLY A 157 8.93 -2.37 16.50
CA GLY A 157 8.26 -1.15 16.96
C GLY A 157 9.16 -0.19 17.73
N ASP A 158 10.48 -0.47 17.84
CA ASP A 158 11.45 0.44 18.46
C ASP A 158 11.94 1.48 17.45
N TYR A 159 11.07 2.44 17.15
CA TYR A 159 11.35 3.47 16.15
C TYR A 159 12.50 4.40 16.54
N GLY A 160 12.73 4.61 17.84
CA GLY A 160 13.84 5.41 18.33
C GLY A 160 15.19 4.79 17.97
N SER A 161 15.41 3.54 18.36
CA SER A 161 16.63 2.78 17.99
C SER A 161 16.75 2.60 16.48
N ALA A 162 15.62 2.37 15.78
CA ALA A 162 15.64 2.26 14.32
C ALA A 162 16.18 3.53 13.66
N ALA A 163 15.75 4.73 14.08
CA ALA A 163 16.22 6.01 13.55
C ALA A 163 17.74 6.22 13.76
N GLU A 164 18.25 5.80 14.92
CA GLU A 164 19.70 5.87 15.20
C GLU A 164 20.50 4.92 14.28
N TRP A 165 20.06 3.67 14.14
CA TRP A 165 20.74 2.69 13.32
C TRP A 165 20.72 3.05 11.84
N TYR A 166 19.58 3.52 11.31
CA TYR A 166 19.52 4.06 9.95
C TYR A 166 20.44 5.28 9.78
N GLY A 167 20.59 6.12 10.81
CA GLY A 167 21.52 7.25 10.80
C GLY A 167 22.99 6.87 10.67
N ARG A 168 23.35 5.66 11.11
CA ARG A 168 24.73 5.10 10.99
C ARG A 168 24.97 4.43 9.64
N SER A 169 23.93 4.25 8.83
CA SER A 169 24.00 3.57 7.54
C SER A 169 24.20 4.54 6.38
N THR A 170 25.08 4.17 5.45
CA THR A 170 25.25 4.86 4.16
C THR A 170 24.50 4.16 3.02
N GLN A 171 23.65 3.19 3.32
CA GLN A 171 22.81 2.55 2.31
C GLN A 171 21.87 3.59 1.68
N PRO A 172 21.63 3.55 0.35
CA PRO A 172 20.78 4.54 -0.33
C PRO A 172 19.36 4.64 0.23
N ALA A 173 18.82 3.54 0.74
CA ALA A 173 17.48 3.51 1.33
C ALA A 173 17.44 4.00 2.81
N ALA A 174 18.57 4.13 3.48
CA ALA A 174 18.62 4.46 4.90
C ALA A 174 18.04 5.84 5.25
N PRO A 175 18.29 6.91 4.48
CA PRO A 175 17.71 8.21 4.80
C PRO A 175 16.17 8.25 4.71
N ALA A 176 15.58 7.61 3.70
CA ALA A 176 14.15 7.51 3.56
C ALA A 176 13.52 6.65 4.70
N ALA A 177 14.15 5.51 5.01
CA ALA A 177 13.74 4.68 6.13
C ALA A 177 13.84 5.43 7.48
N ARG A 178 14.92 6.23 7.67
CA ARG A 178 15.07 7.06 8.86
C ARG A 178 13.98 8.11 8.99
N ALA A 179 13.62 8.79 7.89
CA ALA A 179 12.54 9.78 7.91
C ALA A 179 11.21 9.12 8.33
N ARG A 180 10.87 7.96 7.75
CA ARG A 180 9.65 7.21 8.07
C ARG A 180 9.59 6.83 9.56
N VAL A 181 10.64 6.26 10.12
CA VAL A 181 10.64 5.84 11.54
C VAL A 181 10.67 7.03 12.50
N LEU A 182 11.23 8.18 12.10
CA LEU A 182 11.13 9.42 12.88
C LEU A 182 9.69 9.93 12.93
N LEU A 183 8.94 9.88 11.82
CA LEU A 183 7.52 10.20 11.77
C LEU A 183 6.71 9.25 12.66
N ALA A 184 6.97 7.94 12.57
CA ALA A 184 6.31 6.94 13.41
C ALA A 184 6.64 7.10 14.91
N ALA A 185 7.82 7.64 15.24
CA ALA A 185 8.23 7.98 16.61
C ALA A 185 7.65 9.31 17.13
N GLY A 186 6.84 10.02 16.35
CA GLY A 186 6.32 11.36 16.70
C GLY A 186 7.37 12.48 16.60
N ARG A 187 8.55 12.24 16.01
CA ARG A 187 9.65 13.19 15.85
C ARG A 187 9.56 13.91 14.50
N ALA A 188 8.36 14.44 14.19
CA ALA A 188 8.07 15.07 12.90
C ALA A 188 9.03 16.21 12.52
N PRO A 189 9.45 17.13 13.42
CA PRO A 189 10.39 18.19 13.05
C PRO A 189 11.73 17.67 12.51
N GLU A 190 12.26 16.61 13.11
CA GLU A 190 13.52 16.01 12.66
C GLU A 190 13.36 15.28 11.32
N ALA A 191 12.23 14.62 11.14
CA ALA A 191 11.91 13.97 9.87
C ALA A 191 11.80 14.99 8.74
N LEU A 192 11.09 16.09 8.95
CA LEU A 192 10.91 17.16 7.96
C LEU A 192 12.26 17.81 7.59
N ALA A 193 13.12 18.12 8.56
CA ALA A 193 14.45 18.65 8.30
C ALA A 193 15.32 17.66 7.47
N LEU A 194 15.16 16.36 7.71
CA LEU A 194 15.81 15.33 6.91
C LEU A 194 15.25 15.29 5.48
N LEU A 195 13.92 15.35 5.31
CA LEU A 195 13.25 15.35 4.01
C LEU A 195 13.66 16.56 3.16
N ASP A 196 13.78 17.75 3.75
CA ASP A 196 14.30 18.95 3.07
C ASP A 196 15.72 18.72 2.52
N THR A 197 16.58 18.08 3.32
CA THR A 197 17.92 17.72 2.87
C THR A 197 17.88 16.69 1.73
N LEU A 198 16.94 15.76 1.77
CA LEU A 198 16.77 14.72 0.75
C LEU A 198 16.17 15.25 -0.55
N ALA A 199 15.36 16.28 -0.49
CA ALA A 199 14.72 16.90 -1.66
C ALA A 199 15.74 17.39 -2.69
N GLY A 200 16.91 17.88 -2.23
CA GLY A 200 18.05 18.29 -3.09
C GLY A 200 18.92 17.13 -3.59
N ARG A 201 18.68 15.89 -3.16
CA ARG A 201 19.47 14.72 -3.51
C ARG A 201 18.69 13.78 -4.44
N ARG A 202 19.41 12.88 -5.16
CA ARG A 202 18.80 11.82 -5.97
C ARG A 202 18.29 10.69 -5.07
N VAL A 203 17.16 10.91 -4.41
CA VAL A 203 16.37 9.85 -3.75
C VAL A 203 15.59 9.10 -4.82
N ARG A 204 15.30 7.81 -4.60
CA ARG A 204 14.46 7.03 -5.52
C ARG A 204 13.09 7.67 -5.61
N ALA A 205 12.63 7.85 -6.84
CA ALA A 205 11.34 8.47 -7.12
C ALA A 205 10.16 7.76 -6.41
N ASP A 206 10.24 6.43 -6.30
CA ASP A 206 9.20 5.58 -5.71
C ASP A 206 9.10 5.71 -4.17
N ASP A 207 10.13 6.24 -3.52
CA ASP A 207 10.14 6.39 -2.05
C ASP A 207 9.34 7.62 -1.58
N TRP A 208 9.10 8.60 -2.45
CA TRP A 208 8.46 9.86 -2.06
C TRP A 208 6.96 9.76 -1.77
N GLY A 209 6.21 8.94 -2.52
CA GLY A 209 4.77 8.77 -2.29
C GLY A 209 4.48 8.32 -0.85
N PRO A 210 4.99 7.15 -0.44
CA PRO A 210 4.82 6.67 0.94
C PRO A 210 5.31 7.64 2.02
N LEU A 211 6.45 8.33 1.80
CA LEU A 211 6.94 9.32 2.76
C LEU A 211 5.99 10.51 2.94
N LEU A 212 5.39 11.01 1.85
CA LEU A 212 4.42 12.09 1.92
C LEU A 212 3.12 11.64 2.60
N ASP A 213 2.72 10.36 2.43
CA ASP A 213 1.60 9.78 3.15
C ASP A 213 1.89 9.69 4.66
N ASP A 214 3.09 9.28 5.05
CA ASP A 214 3.53 9.26 6.45
C ASP A 214 3.56 10.68 7.05
N VAL A 215 4.03 11.70 6.29
CA VAL A 215 4.00 13.11 6.72
C VAL A 215 2.55 13.58 6.89
N ALA A 216 1.66 13.25 5.95
CA ALA A 216 0.26 13.65 6.04
C ALA A 216 -0.43 13.03 7.27
N HIS A 217 -0.09 11.78 7.59
CA HIS A 217 -0.64 11.10 8.75
C HIS A 217 -0.13 11.68 10.08
N SER A 218 1.16 11.99 10.16
CA SER A 218 1.81 12.41 11.42
C SER A 218 1.78 13.93 11.66
N ALA A 219 1.81 14.74 10.60
CA ALA A 219 1.94 16.20 10.67
C ALA A 219 0.85 16.97 9.88
N GLY A 220 -0.10 16.22 9.31
CA GLY A 220 -1.25 16.76 8.57
C GLY A 220 -1.00 16.99 7.07
N PRO A 221 -2.09 17.04 6.29
CA PRO A 221 -2.05 17.13 4.84
C PRO A 221 -1.39 18.40 4.32
N ASP A 222 -1.63 19.53 4.99
CA ASP A 222 -1.02 20.82 4.63
C ASP A 222 0.52 20.78 4.76
N THR A 223 1.05 20.03 5.73
CA THR A 223 2.49 19.84 5.90
C THR A 223 3.06 18.95 4.81
N ALA A 224 2.37 17.87 4.47
CA ALA A 224 2.76 17.00 3.34
C ALA A 224 2.79 17.76 2.01
N SER A 225 1.81 18.64 1.80
CA SER A 225 1.72 19.48 0.61
C SER A 225 2.91 20.47 0.52
N ARG A 226 3.27 21.14 1.62
CA ARG A 226 4.49 21.98 1.66
C ARG A 226 5.77 21.20 1.45
N THR A 227 5.88 19.99 2.00
CA THR A 227 7.04 19.11 1.78
C THR A 227 7.15 18.72 0.30
N LEU A 228 6.03 18.43 -0.36
CA LEU A 228 6.00 18.17 -1.80
C LEU A 228 6.43 19.40 -2.60
N ASP A 229 5.98 20.60 -2.24
CA ASP A 229 6.39 21.85 -2.90
C ASP A 229 7.91 22.08 -2.77
N GLY A 230 8.48 21.84 -1.61
CA GLY A 230 9.92 21.88 -1.37
C GLY A 230 10.68 20.86 -2.22
N LEU A 231 10.17 19.64 -2.34
CA LEU A 231 10.72 18.60 -3.20
C LEU A 231 10.70 19.03 -4.68
N LEU A 232 9.58 19.54 -5.16
CA LEU A 232 9.42 19.97 -6.56
C LEU A 232 10.29 21.17 -6.90
N ALA A 233 10.48 22.10 -5.95
CA ALA A 233 11.35 23.27 -6.11
C ALA A 233 12.84 22.87 -6.16
N SER A 234 13.27 22.00 -5.26
CA SER A 234 14.68 21.64 -5.07
C SER A 234 15.13 20.48 -5.98
N GLY A 235 14.31 19.46 -6.12
CA GLY A 235 14.62 18.19 -6.78
C GLY A 235 13.77 17.86 -7.99
N GLY A 236 12.71 18.61 -8.26
CA GLY A 236 11.69 18.29 -9.27
C GLY A 236 12.23 18.08 -10.69
N LYS A 237 13.34 18.71 -11.04
CA LYS A 237 14.01 18.53 -12.35
C LYS A 237 14.56 17.11 -12.55
N HIS A 238 14.82 16.37 -11.49
CA HIS A 238 15.35 15.02 -11.52
C HIS A 238 14.26 13.93 -11.49
N LEU A 239 13.01 14.32 -11.17
CA LEU A 239 11.87 13.40 -11.17
C LEU A 239 11.27 13.30 -12.58
N PRO A 240 11.00 12.08 -13.07
CA PRO A 240 10.24 11.89 -14.31
C PRO A 240 8.89 12.60 -14.26
N ALA A 241 8.41 13.12 -15.39
CA ALA A 241 7.15 13.88 -15.45
C ALA A 241 5.96 13.09 -14.87
N GLY A 242 5.79 11.82 -15.23
CA GLY A 242 4.74 10.97 -14.69
C GLY A 242 4.84 10.75 -13.17
N VAL A 243 6.06 10.69 -12.60
CA VAL A 243 6.22 10.62 -11.14
C VAL A 243 5.72 11.91 -10.49
N ARG A 244 6.12 13.07 -11.02
CA ARG A 244 5.63 14.37 -10.54
C ARG A 244 4.11 14.47 -10.60
N GLY A 245 3.52 14.03 -11.72
CA GLY A 245 2.07 13.99 -11.90
C GLY A 245 1.38 13.13 -10.84
N ARG A 246 1.87 11.92 -10.59
CA ARG A 246 1.32 11.03 -9.57
C ARG A 246 1.45 11.60 -8.15
N LEU A 247 2.58 12.22 -7.81
CA LEU A 247 2.77 12.86 -6.50
C LEU A 247 1.79 14.02 -6.30
N LEU A 248 1.58 14.86 -7.32
CA LEU A 248 0.62 15.95 -7.28
C LEU A 248 -0.83 15.45 -7.23
N LEU A 249 -1.17 14.36 -7.95
CA LEU A 249 -2.49 13.73 -7.85
C LEU A 249 -2.76 13.22 -6.44
N ALA A 250 -1.82 12.47 -5.88
CA ALA A 250 -1.94 11.94 -4.52
C ALA A 250 -2.04 13.07 -3.48
N ASP A 251 -1.34 14.19 -3.69
CA ASP A 251 -1.45 15.36 -2.83
C ASP A 251 -2.82 16.04 -2.92
N GLY A 252 -3.34 16.21 -4.14
CA GLY A 252 -4.70 16.69 -4.36
C GLY A 252 -5.76 15.80 -3.70
N ASP A 253 -5.60 14.47 -3.83
CA ASP A 253 -6.50 13.50 -3.21
C ASP A 253 -6.46 13.58 -1.66
N ARG A 254 -5.28 13.75 -1.05
CA ARG A 254 -5.12 13.95 0.40
C ARG A 254 -5.78 15.25 0.89
N LEU A 255 -5.56 16.34 0.15
CA LEU A 255 -6.17 17.63 0.46
C LEU A 255 -7.70 17.57 0.37
N PHE A 256 -8.22 16.92 -0.67
CA PHE A 256 -9.66 16.74 -0.85
C PHE A 256 -10.27 15.90 0.28
N ALA A 257 -9.65 14.78 0.63
CA ALA A 257 -10.07 13.92 1.75
C ALA A 257 -10.06 14.65 3.11
N ALA A 258 -9.16 15.64 3.26
CA ALA A 258 -9.09 16.50 4.45
C ALA A 258 -10.07 17.70 4.41
N GLY A 259 -10.98 17.77 3.44
CA GLY A 259 -11.92 18.89 3.27
C GLY A 259 -11.30 20.17 2.71
N ARG A 260 -10.07 20.11 2.20
CA ARG A 260 -9.35 21.25 1.59
C ARG A 260 -9.65 21.36 0.09
N ALA A 261 -10.93 21.36 -0.28
CA ALA A 261 -11.38 21.32 -1.67
C ALA A 261 -10.75 22.39 -2.57
N PRO A 262 -10.61 23.69 -2.18
CA PRO A 262 -9.94 24.68 -3.01
C PRO A 262 -8.46 24.37 -3.28
N ALA A 263 -7.73 23.89 -2.28
CA ALA A 263 -6.31 23.51 -2.42
C ALA A 263 -6.15 22.28 -3.29
N ALA A 264 -7.03 21.29 -3.16
CA ALA A 264 -7.08 20.11 -4.04
C ALA A 264 -7.32 20.52 -5.50
N GLY A 265 -8.28 21.41 -5.74
CA GLY A 265 -8.56 21.97 -7.07
C GLY A 265 -7.35 22.65 -7.68
N ALA A 266 -6.60 23.41 -6.90
CA ALA A 266 -5.35 24.05 -7.35
C ALA A 266 -4.29 23.01 -7.77
N ARG A 267 -4.15 21.89 -7.04
CA ARG A 267 -3.23 20.81 -7.42
C ARG A 267 -3.63 20.17 -8.75
N TYR A 268 -4.91 19.85 -8.93
CA TYR A 268 -5.40 19.27 -10.18
C TYR A 268 -5.23 20.25 -11.37
N ALA A 269 -5.50 21.54 -11.16
CA ALA A 269 -5.26 22.56 -12.18
C ALA A 269 -3.76 22.66 -12.55
N GLN A 270 -2.86 22.57 -11.57
CA GLN A 270 -1.42 22.53 -11.79
C GLN A 270 -1.01 21.35 -12.69
N ILE A 271 -1.56 20.15 -12.46
CA ILE A 271 -1.27 18.97 -13.27
C ILE A 271 -1.77 19.17 -14.71
N VAL A 272 -3.02 19.64 -14.86
CA VAL A 272 -3.61 19.92 -16.19
C VAL A 272 -2.77 20.93 -16.97
N GLY A 273 -2.24 21.96 -16.30
CA GLY A 273 -1.35 22.95 -16.93
C GLY A 273 0.01 22.38 -17.32
N LEU A 274 0.58 21.47 -16.51
CA LEU A 274 1.91 20.90 -16.75
C LEU A 274 1.90 19.77 -17.79
N MET A 275 0.86 18.95 -17.82
CA MET A 275 0.79 17.74 -18.65
C MET A 275 -0.64 17.40 -19.10
N PRO A 276 -1.27 18.24 -19.92
CA PRO A 276 -2.70 18.16 -20.25
C PRO A 276 -3.11 16.85 -20.92
N ASP A 277 -2.23 16.25 -21.73
CA ASP A 277 -2.52 15.07 -22.54
C ASP A 277 -1.98 13.76 -21.91
N SER A 278 -1.39 13.84 -20.71
CA SER A 278 -0.96 12.65 -19.98
C SER A 278 -2.12 11.97 -19.25
N LEU A 279 -1.92 10.71 -18.84
CA LEU A 279 -2.90 10.00 -18.01
C LEU A 279 -3.20 10.79 -16.73
N GLU A 280 -2.16 11.30 -16.06
CA GLU A 280 -2.28 12.10 -14.83
C GLU A 280 -3.06 13.41 -15.09
N GLY A 281 -2.89 14.05 -16.25
CA GLY A 281 -3.64 15.23 -16.64
C GLY A 281 -5.13 14.94 -16.86
N LEU A 282 -5.43 13.82 -17.47
CA LEU A 282 -6.81 13.36 -17.70
C LEU A 282 -7.50 13.00 -16.37
N GLU A 283 -6.80 12.28 -15.50
CA GLU A 283 -7.29 11.97 -14.16
C GLU A 283 -7.50 13.23 -13.33
N ALA A 284 -6.60 14.21 -13.41
CA ALA A 284 -6.75 15.50 -12.72
C ALA A 284 -8.02 16.26 -13.18
N ARG A 285 -8.37 16.22 -14.47
CA ARG A 285 -9.62 16.83 -14.96
C ARG A 285 -10.86 16.19 -14.35
N VAL A 286 -10.87 14.86 -14.22
CA VAL A 286 -11.98 14.13 -13.57
C VAL A 286 -12.08 14.50 -12.08
N ARG A 287 -10.95 14.51 -11.37
CA ARG A 287 -10.90 14.90 -9.95
C ARG A 287 -11.29 16.36 -9.73
N ALA A 288 -10.96 17.25 -10.66
CA ALA A 288 -11.41 18.65 -10.61
C ALA A 288 -12.94 18.77 -10.70
N VAL A 289 -13.62 17.92 -11.50
CA VAL A 289 -15.09 17.87 -11.50
C VAL A 289 -15.65 17.45 -10.14
N ARG A 290 -15.02 16.48 -9.47
CA ARG A 290 -15.41 16.05 -8.11
C ARG A 290 -15.25 17.20 -7.09
N VAL A 291 -14.17 17.97 -7.18
CA VAL A 291 -13.97 19.15 -6.32
C VAL A 291 -15.08 20.19 -6.56
N LEU A 292 -15.42 20.46 -7.81
CA LEU A 292 -16.50 21.38 -8.14
C LEU A 292 -17.87 20.87 -7.65
N ALA A 293 -18.10 19.55 -7.72
CA ALA A 293 -19.34 18.95 -7.17
C ALA A 293 -19.43 19.13 -5.64
N ALA A 294 -18.30 18.98 -4.93
CA ALA A 294 -18.25 19.22 -3.48
C ALA A 294 -18.53 20.68 -3.09
N GLN A 295 -18.36 21.61 -4.02
CA GLN A 295 -18.61 23.05 -3.85
C GLN A 295 -19.94 23.51 -4.47
N ALA A 296 -20.72 22.58 -5.04
CA ALA A 296 -22.00 22.92 -5.68
C ALA A 296 -23.00 23.47 -4.68
N ASP A 297 -23.73 24.50 -5.08
CA ASP A 297 -24.77 25.13 -4.29
C ASP A 297 -26.18 24.69 -4.67
N SER A 298 -26.36 24.08 -5.85
CA SER A 298 -27.65 23.68 -6.36
C SER A 298 -27.57 22.36 -7.14
N VAL A 299 -28.74 21.71 -7.34
CA VAL A 299 -28.87 20.56 -8.24
C VAL A 299 -28.56 20.95 -9.69
N ALA A 300 -28.85 22.19 -10.08
CA ALA A 300 -28.54 22.71 -11.42
C ALA A 300 -27.02 22.71 -11.69
N ASP A 301 -26.20 23.01 -10.67
CA ASP A 301 -24.74 22.94 -10.79
C ASP A 301 -24.29 21.50 -11.05
N LEU A 302 -24.92 20.50 -10.40
CA LEU A 302 -24.63 19.09 -10.62
C LEU A 302 -24.99 18.65 -12.05
N VAL A 303 -26.10 19.16 -12.60
CA VAL A 303 -26.49 18.90 -14.00
C VAL A 303 -25.45 19.45 -14.97
N ALA A 304 -24.98 20.69 -14.75
CA ALA A 304 -23.93 21.31 -15.57
C ALA A 304 -22.61 20.54 -15.47
N LEU A 305 -22.23 20.10 -14.27
CA LEU A 305 -21.01 19.30 -14.04
C LEU A 305 -21.11 17.92 -14.69
N ARG A 306 -22.28 17.27 -14.64
CA ARG A 306 -22.50 16.00 -15.36
C ARG A 306 -22.32 16.15 -16.88
N ALA A 307 -22.83 17.23 -17.49
CA ALA A 307 -22.66 17.48 -18.90
C ALA A 307 -21.16 17.63 -19.25
N ARG A 308 -20.40 18.39 -18.44
CA ARG A 308 -18.93 18.53 -18.59
C ARG A 308 -18.21 17.19 -18.43
N LEU A 309 -18.59 16.38 -17.46
CA LEU A 309 -18.03 15.06 -17.23
C LEU A 309 -18.33 14.10 -18.40
N GLY A 310 -19.54 14.18 -18.98
CA GLY A 310 -19.92 13.40 -20.15
C GLY A 310 -19.00 13.66 -21.36
N GLN A 311 -18.60 14.91 -21.58
CA GLN A 311 -17.61 15.26 -22.61
C GLN A 311 -16.24 14.64 -22.32
N LEU A 312 -15.80 14.63 -21.06
CA LEU A 312 -14.54 13.98 -20.64
C LEU A 312 -14.61 12.46 -20.84
N VAL A 313 -15.72 11.81 -20.53
CA VAL A 313 -15.93 10.36 -20.71
C VAL A 313 -15.88 9.99 -22.20
N GLN A 314 -16.45 10.82 -23.08
CA GLN A 314 -16.42 10.59 -24.53
C GLN A 314 -15.00 10.74 -25.09
N SER A 315 -14.26 11.77 -24.67
CA SER A 315 -12.89 12.02 -25.15
C SER A 315 -11.87 11.05 -24.55
N THR A 316 -12.07 10.63 -23.30
CA THR A 316 -11.12 9.78 -22.56
C THR A 316 -11.84 8.92 -21.51
N PRO A 317 -12.30 7.73 -21.90
CA PRO A 317 -13.12 6.87 -21.05
C PRO A 317 -12.28 6.16 -19.98
N THR A 318 -11.75 6.88 -18.99
CA THR A 318 -11.10 6.28 -17.82
C THR A 318 -12.14 5.59 -16.92
N ALA A 319 -11.70 4.62 -16.11
CA ALA A 319 -12.58 3.94 -15.14
C ALA A 319 -13.18 4.96 -14.15
N ASP A 320 -12.37 5.88 -13.65
CA ASP A 320 -12.78 6.92 -12.70
C ASP A 320 -13.81 7.89 -13.29
N ALA A 321 -13.63 8.28 -14.58
CA ALA A 321 -14.58 9.14 -15.26
C ALA A 321 -15.96 8.49 -15.42
N ARG A 322 -15.99 7.21 -15.81
CA ARG A 322 -17.24 6.44 -15.92
C ARG A 322 -17.92 6.23 -14.58
N ALA A 323 -17.13 5.92 -13.54
CA ALA A 323 -17.65 5.74 -12.20
C ALA A 323 -18.27 7.02 -11.64
N LEU A 324 -17.60 8.15 -11.84
CA LEU A 324 -18.12 9.45 -11.41
C LEU A 324 -19.38 9.85 -12.21
N GLU A 325 -19.41 9.59 -13.53
CA GLU A 325 -20.59 9.82 -14.36
C GLU A 325 -21.78 8.98 -13.93
N ALA A 326 -21.55 7.70 -13.60
CA ALA A 326 -22.58 6.82 -13.07
C ALA A 326 -23.14 7.32 -11.72
N LEU A 327 -22.25 7.83 -10.84
CA LEU A 327 -22.65 8.44 -9.57
C LEU A 327 -23.52 9.68 -9.78
N PHE A 328 -23.13 10.59 -10.68
CA PHE A 328 -23.93 11.78 -11.00
C PHE A 328 -25.30 11.41 -11.53
N ARG A 329 -25.36 10.40 -12.42
CA ARG A 329 -26.63 9.89 -12.94
C ARG A 329 -27.51 9.38 -11.82
N HIS A 330 -26.98 8.52 -10.94
CA HIS A 330 -27.71 7.95 -9.85
C HIS A 330 -28.28 9.02 -8.89
N VAL A 331 -27.47 10.04 -8.56
CA VAL A 331 -27.90 11.17 -7.71
C VAL A 331 -29.03 11.96 -8.38
N LEU A 332 -28.92 12.25 -9.67
CA LEU A 332 -29.91 13.06 -10.39
C LEU A 332 -31.19 12.26 -10.66
N ASP A 333 -31.09 10.96 -10.97
CA ASP A 333 -32.25 10.08 -11.16
C ASP A 333 -33.03 9.90 -9.84
N ALA A 334 -32.33 9.83 -8.69
CA ALA A 334 -32.96 9.77 -7.38
C ALA A 334 -33.70 11.07 -7.00
N ALA A 335 -33.27 12.22 -7.52
CA ALA A 335 -33.91 13.51 -7.27
C ALA A 335 -35.31 13.63 -7.88
N ASP A 336 -35.60 12.91 -8.97
CA ASP A 336 -36.86 12.92 -9.70
C ASP A 336 -37.92 11.96 -9.11
N VAL A 337 -37.55 11.17 -8.11
CA VAL A 337 -38.44 10.19 -7.46
C VAL A 337 -39.20 10.85 -6.32
N GLN A 338 -40.28 10.18 -5.88
CA GLN A 338 -41.15 10.61 -4.75
C GLN A 338 -40.37 10.89 -3.47
N GLU A 339 -41.06 11.35 -2.45
CA GLU A 339 -40.54 11.84 -1.14
C GLU A 339 -39.31 11.10 -0.59
N GLY A 340 -39.32 9.76 -0.55
CA GLY A 340 -38.17 8.97 -0.10
C GLY A 340 -36.95 9.11 -0.98
N GLY A 341 -37.12 9.28 -2.30
CA GLY A 341 -36.02 9.51 -3.26
C GLY A 341 -35.33 10.86 -3.05
N GLN A 342 -36.10 11.93 -2.76
CA GLN A 342 -35.51 13.25 -2.49
C GLN A 342 -34.66 13.26 -1.22
N PHE A 343 -35.10 12.55 -0.16
CA PHE A 343 -34.30 12.38 1.05
C PHE A 343 -33.02 11.59 0.75
N ARG A 344 -33.11 10.47 0.02
CA ARG A 344 -31.97 9.67 -0.40
C ARG A 344 -30.99 10.46 -1.27
N THR A 345 -31.49 11.36 -2.13
CA THR A 345 -30.61 12.25 -2.92
C THR A 345 -29.75 13.11 -2.01
N ALA A 346 -30.31 13.68 -0.94
CA ALA A 346 -29.54 14.49 0.00
C ALA A 346 -28.45 13.63 0.72
N GLU A 347 -28.75 12.38 1.05
CA GLU A 347 -27.78 11.42 1.61
C GLU A 347 -26.67 11.10 0.59
N LEU A 348 -27.01 10.78 -0.65
CA LEU A 348 -26.03 10.51 -1.70
C LEU A 348 -25.12 11.72 -1.99
N VAL A 349 -25.67 12.90 -1.99
CA VAL A 349 -24.90 14.16 -2.15
C VAL A 349 -23.94 14.35 -0.98
N ARG A 350 -24.38 14.03 0.25
CA ARG A 350 -23.53 14.10 1.44
C ARG A 350 -22.39 13.07 1.39
N ASP A 351 -22.74 11.80 1.19
CA ASP A 351 -21.85 10.66 1.45
C ASP A 351 -21.02 10.27 0.22
N SER A 352 -21.56 10.39 -0.98
CA SER A 352 -20.92 9.94 -2.21
C SER A 352 -20.29 11.07 -3.02
N LEU A 353 -20.96 12.21 -3.16
CA LEU A 353 -20.37 13.39 -3.80
C LEU A 353 -19.51 14.22 -2.86
N VAL A 354 -19.63 14.01 -1.53
CA VAL A 354 -18.92 14.78 -0.50
C VAL A 354 -19.20 16.28 -0.63
N ALA A 355 -20.46 16.64 -0.89
CA ALA A 355 -20.94 18.01 -1.05
C ALA A 355 -21.81 18.42 0.17
N PRO A 356 -21.22 18.63 1.36
CA PRO A 356 -21.97 18.79 2.60
C PRO A 356 -22.90 20.01 2.59
N HIS A 357 -22.48 21.11 1.97
CA HIS A 357 -23.28 22.33 1.92
C HIS A 357 -24.56 22.13 1.10
N LEU A 358 -24.45 21.56 -0.11
CA LEU A 358 -25.59 21.24 -0.95
C LEU A 358 -26.49 20.19 -0.26
N ALA A 359 -25.92 19.15 0.34
CA ALA A 359 -26.69 18.16 1.07
C ALA A 359 -27.50 18.76 2.20
N GLY A 360 -26.90 19.65 3.00
CA GLY A 360 -27.61 20.37 4.06
C GLY A 360 -28.79 21.20 3.54
N ARG A 361 -28.61 21.88 2.41
CA ARG A 361 -29.71 22.62 1.75
C ARG A 361 -30.82 21.71 1.23
N LEU A 362 -30.44 20.56 0.65
CA LEU A 362 -31.42 19.57 0.19
C LEU A 362 -32.22 18.98 1.35
N PHE A 363 -31.58 18.67 2.48
CA PHE A 363 -32.30 18.22 3.67
C PHE A 363 -33.26 19.27 4.22
N VAL A 364 -32.87 20.55 4.28
CA VAL A 364 -33.75 21.64 4.69
C VAL A 364 -34.92 21.82 3.72
N GLY A 365 -34.64 21.84 2.42
CA GLY A 365 -35.66 21.93 1.37
C GLY A 365 -36.66 20.78 1.44
N PHE A 366 -36.17 19.55 1.65
CA PHE A 366 -37.02 18.39 1.85
C PHE A 366 -37.97 18.53 3.06
N ALA A 367 -37.43 18.94 4.23
CA ALA A 367 -38.25 19.11 5.44
C ALA A 367 -39.27 20.24 5.30
N GLN A 368 -39.01 21.24 4.47
CA GLN A 368 -39.94 22.32 4.14
C GLN A 368 -41.02 21.88 3.17
N ALA A 369 -40.67 21.08 2.17
CA ALA A 369 -41.60 20.57 1.16
C ALA A 369 -42.54 19.48 1.72
N HIS A 370 -42.04 18.67 2.66
CA HIS A 370 -42.74 17.52 3.24
C HIS A 370 -42.80 17.55 4.77
N PRO A 371 -43.44 18.59 5.38
CA PRO A 371 -43.41 18.77 6.84
C PRO A 371 -44.08 17.65 7.62
N GLY A 372 -44.99 16.90 7.01
CA GLY A 372 -45.66 15.73 7.59
C GLY A 372 -44.91 14.41 7.45
N SER A 373 -43.79 14.43 6.75
CA SER A 373 -42.96 13.26 6.53
C SER A 373 -42.28 12.78 7.80
N PRO A 374 -42.21 11.46 8.05
CA PRO A 374 -41.40 10.90 9.14
C PRO A 374 -39.90 11.19 8.97
N PHE A 375 -39.43 11.48 7.73
CA PHE A 375 -38.06 11.87 7.44
C PHE A 375 -37.77 13.35 7.74
N ALA A 376 -38.75 14.23 7.86
CA ALA A 376 -38.53 15.65 7.99
C ALA A 376 -37.70 16.03 9.25
N PRO A 377 -37.98 15.50 10.46
CA PRO A 377 -37.14 15.79 11.61
C PRO A 377 -35.72 15.22 11.49
N LYS A 378 -35.57 14.02 10.89
CA LYS A 378 -34.26 13.43 10.59
C LYS A 378 -33.45 14.30 9.62
N ALA A 379 -34.07 14.77 8.55
CA ALA A 379 -33.46 15.67 7.58
C ALA A 379 -32.96 16.97 8.25
N MET A 380 -33.76 17.57 9.11
CA MET A 380 -33.36 18.79 9.84
C MET A 380 -32.17 18.54 10.79
N VAL A 381 -32.15 17.39 11.48
CA VAL A 381 -31.00 17.01 12.34
C VAL A 381 -29.75 16.77 11.49
N ALA A 382 -29.89 16.09 10.34
CA ALA A 382 -28.75 15.94 9.42
C ALA A 382 -28.22 17.28 8.91
N ALA A 383 -29.10 18.22 8.60
CA ALA A 383 -28.73 19.57 8.16
C ALA A 383 -27.96 20.37 9.24
N LEU A 384 -28.21 20.16 10.53
CA LEU A 384 -27.50 20.85 11.63
C LEU A 384 -25.99 20.62 11.59
N ALA A 385 -25.55 19.42 11.24
CA ALA A 385 -24.12 19.09 11.13
C ALA A 385 -23.49 19.70 9.87
N LEU A 386 -24.29 19.94 8.83
CA LEU A 386 -23.84 20.34 7.50
C LEU A 386 -23.91 21.86 7.27
N LEU A 387 -24.76 22.55 8.02
CA LEU A 387 -25.00 24.01 7.92
C LEU A 387 -24.79 24.70 9.28
N PRO A 388 -23.53 24.86 9.76
CA PRO A 388 -23.25 25.43 11.07
C PRO A 388 -23.81 26.83 11.25
N SER A 389 -23.84 27.64 10.19
CA SER A 389 -24.39 29.01 10.20
C SER A 389 -25.91 29.07 10.39
N ALA A 390 -26.64 27.99 10.07
CA ALA A 390 -28.09 27.88 10.22
C ALA A 390 -28.51 27.12 11.49
N ARG A 391 -27.55 26.68 12.33
CA ARG A 391 -27.77 25.76 13.44
C ARG A 391 -28.90 26.23 14.38
N ASP A 392 -28.82 27.46 14.86
CA ASP A 392 -29.77 27.97 15.84
C ASP A 392 -31.19 28.07 15.28
N SER A 393 -31.34 28.50 14.02
CA SER A 393 -32.63 28.55 13.34
C SER A 393 -33.22 27.17 13.07
N LEU A 394 -32.37 26.16 12.76
CA LEU A 394 -32.80 24.79 12.56
C LEU A 394 -33.22 24.11 13.87
N VAL A 395 -32.51 24.37 14.98
CA VAL A 395 -32.90 23.89 16.32
C VAL A 395 -34.24 24.48 16.72
N ALA A 396 -34.43 25.81 16.58
CA ALA A 396 -35.70 26.45 16.87
C ALA A 396 -36.86 25.91 16.02
N ALA A 397 -36.61 25.61 14.75
CA ALA A 397 -37.61 25.04 13.88
C ALA A 397 -37.93 23.56 14.24
N LEU A 398 -36.95 22.75 14.67
CA LEU A 398 -37.18 21.43 15.21
C LEU A 398 -38.05 21.46 16.47
N ASP A 399 -37.71 22.32 17.40
CA ASP A 399 -38.46 22.49 18.65
C ASP A 399 -39.92 22.95 18.45
N ALA A 400 -40.12 23.85 17.49
CA ALA A 400 -41.46 24.35 17.17
C ALA A 400 -42.33 23.36 16.41
N ARG A 401 -41.74 22.60 15.45
CA ARG A 401 -42.51 21.74 14.55
C ARG A 401 -42.54 20.28 14.99
N TYR A 402 -41.49 19.79 15.63
CA TYR A 402 -41.29 18.37 15.93
C TYR A 402 -40.82 18.13 17.38
N PRO A 403 -41.48 18.78 18.42
CA PRO A 403 -41.00 18.69 19.80
C PRO A 403 -40.99 17.29 20.39
N ALA A 404 -41.89 16.43 19.95
CA ALA A 404 -42.02 15.03 20.41
C ALA A 404 -41.28 14.03 19.51
N SER A 405 -40.59 14.48 18.46
CA SER A 405 -39.88 13.57 17.59
C SER A 405 -38.71 12.93 18.33
N PRO A 406 -38.46 11.60 18.15
CA PRO A 406 -37.28 10.92 18.71
C PRO A 406 -35.96 11.59 18.33
N TYR A 407 -35.89 12.16 17.12
CA TYR A 407 -34.69 12.89 16.65
C TYR A 407 -34.44 14.19 17.41
N THR A 408 -35.51 14.95 17.70
CA THR A 408 -35.43 16.19 18.51
C THR A 408 -35.07 15.87 19.97
N LEU A 409 -35.66 14.82 20.53
CA LEU A 409 -35.34 14.35 21.88
C LEU A 409 -33.88 13.85 22.00
N ALA A 410 -33.41 13.07 21.03
CA ALA A 410 -32.02 12.61 20.99
C ALA A 410 -31.01 13.78 20.89
N LEU A 411 -31.33 14.82 20.11
CA LEU A 411 -30.51 16.04 20.02
C LEU A 411 -30.35 16.75 21.37
N ARG A 412 -31.34 16.63 22.25
CA ARG A 412 -31.32 17.19 23.63
C ARG A 412 -30.67 16.25 24.66
N GLY A 413 -30.10 15.12 24.23
CA GLY A 413 -29.48 14.13 25.11
C GLY A 413 -30.47 13.14 25.75
N GLY A 414 -31.73 13.09 25.29
CA GLY A 414 -32.69 12.07 25.65
C GLY A 414 -32.38 10.76 24.98
N ASP A 415 -31.96 9.74 25.74
CA ASP A 415 -31.87 8.37 25.24
C ASP A 415 -33.28 7.77 25.19
N SER A 416 -33.78 7.55 23.98
CA SER A 416 -35.15 7.05 23.78
C SER A 416 -35.15 5.77 22.96
N PRO A 417 -35.70 4.66 23.45
CA PRO A 417 -35.94 3.46 22.65
C PRO A 417 -36.81 3.74 21.42
N ALA A 418 -37.57 4.83 21.43
CA ALA A 418 -38.35 5.28 20.27
C ALA A 418 -37.44 5.75 19.10
N PHE A 419 -36.18 6.13 19.37
CA PHE A 419 -35.23 6.51 18.31
C PHE A 419 -34.90 5.31 17.43
N ALA A 420 -34.51 4.18 18.02
CA ALA A 420 -34.22 2.95 17.27
C ALA A 420 -35.42 2.46 16.48
N ALA A 421 -36.59 2.45 17.11
CA ALA A 421 -37.86 2.09 16.43
C ALA A 421 -38.18 3.02 15.24
N ALA A 422 -37.91 4.31 15.36
CA ALA A 422 -38.12 5.27 14.27
C ALA A 422 -37.10 5.03 13.13
N GLU A 423 -35.84 4.75 13.43
CA GLU A 423 -34.84 4.38 12.42
C GLU A 423 -35.22 3.10 11.67
N ASP A 424 -35.71 2.06 12.36
CA ASP A 424 -36.17 0.82 11.73
C ASP A 424 -37.39 1.03 10.81
N VAL A 425 -38.31 1.92 11.18
CA VAL A 425 -39.46 2.29 10.33
C VAL A 425 -38.95 3.01 9.08
N LEU A 426 -38.02 3.95 9.22
CA LEU A 426 -37.46 4.69 8.09
C LEU A 426 -36.65 3.79 7.17
N ALA A 427 -35.81 2.89 7.70
CA ALA A 427 -35.06 1.93 6.92
C ALA A 427 -35.98 1.05 6.05
N ARG A 428 -37.02 0.54 6.64
CA ARG A 428 -38.06 -0.27 5.89
C ARG A 428 -38.75 0.55 4.82
N SER A 429 -39.12 1.80 5.09
CA SER A 429 -39.82 2.66 4.12
C SER A 429 -38.93 3.06 2.94
N LEU A 430 -37.59 3.08 3.13
CA LEU A 430 -36.64 3.32 2.06
C LEU A 430 -36.23 2.05 1.28
N GLY A 431 -36.73 0.87 1.68
CA GLY A 431 -36.33 -0.40 1.10
C GLY A 431 -34.88 -0.79 1.32
N VAL A 432 -34.25 -0.22 2.37
CA VAL A 432 -32.80 -0.32 2.61
C VAL A 432 -32.38 -1.72 3.06
N GLU A 433 -33.28 -2.52 3.64
CA GLU A 433 -32.95 -3.85 4.18
C GLU A 433 -32.45 -4.85 3.13
N GLU A 434 -32.87 -4.75 1.86
CA GLU A 434 -32.41 -5.66 0.81
C GLU A 434 -31.29 -5.10 -0.09
N GLU A 435 -31.21 -3.79 -0.26
CA GLU A 435 -30.31 -3.15 -1.21
C GLU A 435 -28.92 -2.87 -0.62
N VAL A 436 -28.83 -2.55 0.67
CA VAL A 436 -27.56 -2.29 1.38
C VAL A 436 -26.66 -3.53 1.43
N LEU A 437 -27.23 -4.73 1.42
CA LEU A 437 -26.46 -5.97 1.37
C LEU A 437 -25.95 -6.32 -0.04
N ARG A 438 -26.52 -5.72 -1.10
CA ARG A 438 -26.14 -6.01 -2.50
C ARG A 438 -25.17 -5.02 -3.11
N GLU A 439 -25.05 -3.79 -2.61
CA GLU A 439 -24.24 -2.71 -3.23
C GLU A 439 -22.96 -2.24 -2.52
N PRO A 440 -22.48 -2.78 -1.38
CA PRO A 440 -21.20 -2.31 -0.81
C PRO A 440 -20.01 -2.47 -1.76
N ALA A 441 -20.12 -3.38 -2.74
CA ALA A 441 -19.06 -3.64 -3.71
C ALA A 441 -18.95 -2.59 -4.82
N LEU A 442 -20.05 -1.90 -5.17
CA LEU A 442 -20.04 -0.84 -6.20
C LEU A 442 -19.56 0.49 -5.60
N LEU A 443 -20.02 0.85 -4.41
CA LEU A 443 -19.60 2.09 -3.71
C LEU A 443 -18.13 2.00 -3.23
N ALA A 444 -17.67 0.82 -2.80
CA ALA A 444 -16.28 0.60 -2.44
C ALA A 444 -15.30 0.67 -3.64
N ARG A 445 -15.79 0.50 -4.87
CA ARG A 445 -15.01 0.66 -6.10
C ARG A 445 -14.96 2.12 -6.60
N VAL A 446 -15.90 2.95 -6.19
CA VAL A 446 -16.04 4.34 -6.65
C VAL A 446 -15.39 5.33 -5.68
N ALA A 447 -15.33 5.01 -4.40
CA ALA A 447 -14.57 5.77 -3.43
C ALA A 447 -13.32 4.95 -3.03
N PRO A 448 -12.09 5.47 -3.21
CA PRO A 448 -10.99 4.94 -2.42
C PRO A 448 -11.42 5.02 -0.95
N PRO A 449 -11.15 4.02 -0.11
CA PRO A 449 -11.52 4.09 1.28
C PRO A 449 -10.92 5.37 1.84
N ILE A 450 -11.79 6.31 2.21
CA ILE A 450 -11.38 7.46 3.01
C ILE A 450 -10.88 6.80 4.29
N PRO A 451 -9.59 6.88 4.65
CA PRO A 451 -9.16 6.46 5.95
C PRO A 451 -9.91 7.37 6.92
N GLY A 452 -11.00 6.87 7.49
CA GLY A 452 -11.69 7.55 8.57
C GLY A 452 -10.63 7.90 9.61
N PRO A 453 -10.75 9.05 10.31
CA PRO A 453 -9.88 9.33 11.43
C PRO A 453 -10.00 8.12 12.37
N ARG A 454 -8.95 7.31 12.41
CA ARG A 454 -8.80 6.31 13.45
C ARG A 454 -8.74 7.12 14.72
N GLY A 455 -9.87 7.20 15.43
CA GLY A 455 -9.88 7.69 16.80
C GLY A 455 -8.78 6.94 17.54
N PRO A 456 -8.14 7.59 18.54
CA PRO A 456 -7.13 6.92 19.34
C PRO A 456 -7.77 5.61 19.84
N THR A 457 -7.23 4.47 19.42
CA THR A 457 -7.53 3.18 19.99
C THR A 457 -7.08 3.30 21.44
N LEU A 458 -8.05 3.51 22.33
CA LEU A 458 -7.83 3.31 23.74
C LEU A 458 -7.50 1.84 23.88
N ASP A 459 -6.22 1.53 24.06
CA ASP A 459 -5.78 0.23 24.51
C ASP A 459 -6.56 -0.13 25.79
N PRO A 460 -7.15 -1.33 25.89
CA PRO A 460 -7.75 -1.75 27.14
C PRO A 460 -6.66 -1.78 28.21
N PRO A 461 -6.97 -1.36 29.44
CA PRO A 461 -5.98 -1.31 30.52
C PRO A 461 -5.41 -2.71 30.76
N ILE A 462 -4.08 -2.80 30.73
CA ILE A 462 -3.33 -3.98 31.14
C ILE A 462 -3.59 -4.17 32.63
N GLY A 463 -4.31 -5.24 33.00
CA GLY A 463 -4.41 -5.65 34.39
C GLY A 463 -5.72 -6.29 34.80
N ALA A 464 -5.95 -7.54 34.41
CA ALA A 464 -6.68 -8.49 35.23
C ALA A 464 -6.26 -9.91 34.84
N ALA A 465 -5.35 -10.49 35.56
CA ALA A 465 -5.05 -11.89 35.52
C ALA A 465 -6.28 -12.70 35.94
N ALA A 466 -6.94 -13.37 34.97
CA ALA A 466 -7.93 -14.40 35.26
C ALA A 466 -7.26 -15.76 35.10
N VAL A 467 -6.90 -16.32 36.23
CA VAL A 467 -6.60 -17.75 36.41
C VAL A 467 -7.90 -18.54 36.15
N GLY A 468 -7.94 -19.32 35.12
CA GLY A 468 -9.07 -20.17 34.74
C GLY A 468 -8.61 -21.47 34.11
N ARG A 469 -8.37 -22.47 34.94
CA ARG A 469 -8.42 -23.93 34.77
C ARG A 469 -8.42 -24.48 33.35
N ALA A 470 -7.32 -25.13 32.99
CA ALA A 470 -7.23 -26.14 31.98
C ALA A 470 -8.17 -27.31 32.26
N ALA A 471 -9.12 -27.59 31.40
CA ALA A 471 -9.81 -28.87 31.31
C ALA A 471 -9.23 -29.63 30.12
N ALA A 472 -8.60 -30.75 30.42
CA ALA A 472 -8.04 -31.70 29.50
C ALA A 472 -9.16 -32.37 28.70
N ALA A 473 -9.12 -32.24 27.37
CA ALA A 473 -9.86 -33.09 26.45
C ALA A 473 -8.85 -34.01 25.72
N GLY A 474 -8.92 -35.30 26.03
CA GLY A 474 -8.13 -36.35 25.42
C GLY A 474 -8.52 -36.63 23.98
N PRO A 475 -7.69 -37.37 23.22
CA PRO A 475 -7.86 -37.57 21.78
C PRO A 475 -9.02 -38.52 21.47
N ALA A 476 -9.89 -38.09 20.55
CA ALA A 476 -10.99 -38.91 20.02
C ALA A 476 -10.45 -40.02 19.13
N ARG A 477 -10.89 -41.26 19.39
CA ARG A 477 -10.64 -42.43 18.56
C ARG A 477 -11.42 -42.36 17.24
N PRO A 478 -10.84 -42.83 16.12
CA PRO A 478 -11.55 -42.90 14.84
C PRO A 478 -12.59 -44.02 14.82
N ARG A 479 -13.76 -43.75 14.26
CA ARG A 479 -14.80 -44.74 13.94
C ARG A 479 -14.45 -45.50 12.65
N PRO A 480 -14.67 -46.81 12.56
CA PRO A 480 -14.42 -47.58 11.33
C PRO A 480 -15.63 -47.50 10.39
N GLY A 481 -15.31 -47.37 9.08
CA GLY A 481 -16.21 -47.75 7.97
C GLY A 481 -16.81 -46.64 7.14
N GLN A 482 -16.02 -46.04 6.24
CA GLN A 482 -16.52 -45.58 4.96
C GLN A 482 -15.50 -45.90 3.88
N ARG A 483 -16.00 -46.56 2.83
CA ARG A 483 -15.25 -47.09 1.67
C ARG A 483 -14.68 -45.92 0.87
N GLU A 484 -13.42 -46.09 0.45
CA GLU A 484 -12.75 -45.27 -0.54
C GLU A 484 -13.47 -45.41 -1.90
N ASP A 485 -13.97 -44.31 -2.44
CA ASP A 485 -14.39 -44.20 -3.82
C ASP A 485 -13.20 -43.81 -4.69
N GLU A 486 -12.93 -44.67 -5.67
CA GLU A 486 -11.88 -44.61 -6.67
C GLU A 486 -12.04 -43.36 -7.58
N PRO A 487 -10.99 -42.57 -7.88
CA PRO A 487 -11.11 -41.40 -8.77
C PRO A 487 -11.23 -41.85 -10.25
N PRO A 488 -11.99 -41.13 -11.08
CA PRO A 488 -12.20 -41.50 -12.49
C PRO A 488 -10.97 -41.33 -13.34
N ARG A 489 -10.70 -42.31 -14.18
CA ARG A 489 -9.60 -42.39 -15.16
C ARG A 489 -9.75 -41.29 -16.21
N ARG A 490 -8.64 -40.57 -16.48
CA ARG A 490 -8.51 -39.61 -17.58
C ARG A 490 -8.61 -40.31 -18.94
N PRO A 491 -9.29 -39.74 -19.94
CA PRO A 491 -9.26 -40.25 -21.32
C PRO A 491 -7.91 -39.95 -22.00
N ARG A 492 -7.44 -40.88 -22.81
CA ARG A 492 -6.25 -40.78 -23.68
C ARG A 492 -6.49 -39.74 -24.79
N PRO A 493 -5.47 -39.00 -25.23
CA PRO A 493 -5.58 -38.17 -26.42
C PRO A 493 -5.48 -39.00 -27.69
N GLU A 494 -6.47 -38.83 -28.55
CA GLU A 494 -6.47 -39.38 -29.91
C GLU A 494 -5.62 -38.53 -30.87
N GLY A 495 -5.13 -39.22 -31.89
CA GLY A 495 -4.05 -38.92 -32.77
C GLY A 495 -4.09 -37.63 -33.59
N ARG A 496 -2.89 -37.17 -33.87
CA ARG A 496 -2.55 -36.23 -34.94
C ARG A 496 -2.91 -36.79 -36.31
N PRO A 497 -3.41 -35.97 -37.23
CA PRO A 497 -3.20 -36.19 -38.67
C PRO A 497 -1.99 -35.38 -39.17
N ALA A 498 -1.37 -35.97 -40.16
CA ALA A 498 -0.12 -35.65 -40.80
C ALA A 498 -0.12 -34.30 -41.56
N ALA A 499 1.07 -33.74 -41.64
CA ALA A 499 1.41 -32.62 -42.50
C ALA A 499 1.36 -32.99 -43.98
N SER A 500 0.95 -32.05 -44.81
CA SER A 500 1.27 -32.01 -46.23
C SER A 500 1.65 -30.59 -46.67
N PRO A 501 2.60 -30.44 -47.62
CA PRO A 501 3.33 -29.19 -47.85
C PRO A 501 2.88 -28.45 -49.10
N ARG A 502 3.46 -27.21 -49.28
CA ARG A 502 3.43 -26.31 -50.46
C ARG A 502 2.28 -25.27 -50.42
N ASP A 503 2.48 -23.97 -50.70
CA ASP A 503 3.37 -23.31 -51.68
C ASP A 503 3.59 -21.84 -51.26
N SER A 504 4.80 -21.42 -51.61
CA SER A 504 5.27 -20.08 -51.93
C SER A 504 4.24 -19.06 -52.45
N LEU A 505 4.23 -17.85 -51.83
CA LEU A 505 4.56 -16.59 -52.48
C LEU A 505 4.72 -15.52 -51.39
#